data_450f5aabe02c3e881af89964cd55db87
#
_entry.id   450f5aabe02c3e881af89964cd55db87
#
_cell.length_a   1.000
_cell.length_b   1.000
_cell.length_c   1.000
_cell.angle_alpha   90.00
_cell.angle_beta   90.00
_cell.angle_gamma   90.00
#
_symmetry.space_group_name_H-M   'P 1'
#
loop_
_entity.id
_entity.type
_entity.pdbx_description
1 polymer ?
#
loop_
_entity_poly.entity_id
_entity_poly.type
_entity_poly.pdbx_seq_one_letter_code
_entity_poly.pdbx_strand_id
1 'polypeptide(L)'
;KNSGFFIDSVDGYELATKYDKVSKLTPEEIEKLLKSDPADVSDKVIGKVSTNFDWYLLCSLDTDKAKSLKKGDTVTIDLPYSAVRSVTATVSSKSKADKKDRVAVVFKCNRMNAYIASLRKEEGQIILHTYTGLKIPTDAIRTAAGGKEGVYVLEGNIARFKQLRTVYTEDDYIISRETPQEGETGE
;
A
#
# COMPACT_ATOMS: atom_id res chain seq x y z
N LYS A 1 2.19 35.43 9.25
CA LYS A 1 1.97 34.99 7.86
C LYS A 1 1.98 33.47 7.87
N ASN A 2 0.87 32.84 7.56
CA ASN A 2 0.81 31.38 7.41
C ASN A 2 1.13 31.06 5.95
N SER A 3 2.11 30.22 5.71
CA SER A 3 2.38 29.63 4.40
C SER A 3 1.45 28.44 4.19
N GLY A 4 0.99 28.22 2.96
CA GLY A 4 0.14 27.09 2.64
C GLY A 4 0.09 26.83 1.15
N PHE A 5 -0.48 25.70 0.77
CA PHE A 5 -0.75 25.33 -0.60
C PHE A 5 -2.17 25.79 -0.97
N PHE A 6 -2.29 26.68 -1.94
CA PHE A 6 -3.58 27.13 -2.43
C PHE A 6 -4.14 26.13 -3.44
N ILE A 7 -5.41 25.80 -3.30
CA ILE A 7 -6.17 24.88 -4.15
C ILE A 7 -7.39 25.70 -4.64
N ASP A 8 -7.52 25.86 -5.93
CA ASP A 8 -8.54 26.68 -6.58
C ASP A 8 -9.91 25.97 -6.68
N SER A 9 -9.99 24.71 -6.27
CA SER A 9 -11.24 23.94 -6.28
C SER A 9 -11.70 23.60 -4.87
N VAL A 10 -12.99 23.80 -4.61
CA VAL A 10 -13.70 23.41 -3.39
C VAL A 10 -14.94 22.65 -3.83
N ASP A 11 -15.11 21.43 -3.32
CA ASP A 11 -16.15 20.51 -3.77
C ASP A 11 -17.08 20.04 -2.64
N GLY A 12 -16.99 20.67 -1.45
CA GLY A 12 -17.86 20.40 -0.32
C GLY A 12 -17.46 19.24 0.57
N TYR A 13 -16.41 18.47 0.22
CA TYR A 13 -15.90 17.40 1.07
C TYR A 13 -14.96 17.90 2.16
N GLU A 14 -14.55 19.16 2.14
CA GLU A 14 -13.62 19.76 3.10
C GLU A 14 -14.12 19.70 4.54
N LEU A 15 -15.44 19.67 4.72
CA LEU A 15 -16.09 19.61 6.03
C LEU A 15 -16.56 18.20 6.43
N ALA A 16 -16.32 17.21 5.58
CA ALA A 16 -16.80 15.83 5.79
C ALA A 16 -16.24 15.20 7.07
N THR A 17 -15.01 15.55 7.46
CA THR A 17 -14.45 15.15 8.75
C THR A 17 -13.44 16.17 9.26
N LYS A 18 -13.26 16.21 10.60
CA LYS A 18 -12.27 17.07 11.24
C LYS A 18 -10.92 16.38 11.24
N TYR A 19 -9.87 17.10 10.86
CA TYR A 19 -8.49 16.62 10.77
C TYR A 19 -7.98 15.98 12.08
N ASP A 20 -8.33 16.55 13.23
CA ASP A 20 -7.95 16.05 14.55
C ASP A 20 -8.63 14.74 14.96
N LYS A 21 -9.72 14.36 14.30
CA LYS A 21 -10.47 13.13 14.55
C LYS A 21 -10.08 11.97 13.63
N VAL A 22 -9.34 12.23 12.56
CA VAL A 22 -9.02 11.24 11.52
C VAL A 22 -8.40 9.96 12.11
N SER A 23 -7.50 10.08 13.07
CA SER A 23 -6.81 8.93 13.68
C SER A 23 -7.69 8.06 14.58
N LYS A 24 -8.91 8.49 14.88
CA LYS A 24 -9.85 7.82 15.80
C LYS A 24 -11.11 7.29 15.11
N LEU A 25 -11.19 7.45 13.78
CA LEU A 25 -12.36 7.00 13.02
C LEU A 25 -12.55 5.50 13.13
N THR A 26 -13.81 5.11 13.26
CA THR A 26 -14.26 3.71 13.24
C THR A 26 -14.51 3.24 11.81
N PRO A 27 -14.55 1.92 11.56
CA PRO A 27 -14.89 1.39 10.23
C PRO A 27 -16.25 1.91 9.72
N GLU A 28 -17.24 1.97 10.59
CA GLU A 28 -18.59 2.47 10.26
C GLU A 28 -18.59 3.95 9.86
N GLU A 29 -17.80 4.79 10.54
CA GLU A 29 -17.66 6.20 10.19
C GLU A 29 -16.97 6.37 8.82
N ILE A 30 -15.95 5.57 8.51
CA ILE A 30 -15.31 5.57 7.19
C ILE A 30 -16.30 5.15 6.10
N GLU A 31 -17.10 4.10 6.34
CA GLU A 31 -18.11 3.66 5.38
C GLU A 31 -19.20 4.74 5.16
N LYS A 32 -19.57 5.48 6.22
CA LYS A 32 -20.49 6.63 6.10
C LYS A 32 -19.86 7.75 5.27
N LEU A 33 -18.58 8.06 5.47
CA LEU A 33 -17.87 9.05 4.67
C LEU A 33 -17.80 8.66 3.19
N LEU A 34 -17.56 7.37 2.90
CA LEU A 34 -17.56 6.87 1.53
C LEU A 34 -18.92 6.99 0.82
N LYS A 35 -20.01 6.94 1.58
CA LYS A 35 -21.39 7.06 1.06
C LYS A 35 -21.93 8.50 1.12
N SER A 36 -21.23 9.42 1.80
CA SER A 36 -21.70 10.79 1.93
C SER A 36 -21.59 11.55 0.63
N ASP A 37 -22.54 12.45 0.41
CA ASP A 37 -22.48 13.44 -0.65
C ASP A 37 -21.73 14.68 -0.16
N PRO A 38 -21.15 15.48 -1.08
CA PRO A 38 -20.50 16.73 -0.74
C PRO A 38 -21.52 17.72 -0.16
N ALA A 39 -21.06 18.56 0.77
CA ALA A 39 -21.86 19.66 1.26
C ALA A 39 -22.05 20.71 0.15
N ASP A 40 -23.16 21.43 0.21
CA ASP A 40 -23.39 22.56 -0.70
C ASP A 40 -22.34 23.64 -0.43
N VAL A 41 -21.65 24.07 -1.48
CA VAL A 41 -20.56 25.05 -1.43
C VAL A 41 -21.08 26.37 -1.96
N SER A 42 -20.90 27.45 -1.21
CA SER A 42 -21.27 28.79 -1.66
C SER A 42 -20.48 29.21 -2.91
N ASP A 43 -21.20 29.76 -3.92
CA ASP A 43 -20.62 30.32 -5.13
C ASP A 43 -19.58 31.42 -4.90
N LYS A 44 -19.45 31.90 -3.65
CA LYS A 44 -18.45 32.90 -3.23
C LYS A 44 -17.12 32.31 -2.80
N VAL A 45 -17.00 30.99 -2.74
CA VAL A 45 -15.75 30.30 -2.34
C VAL A 45 -14.87 30.17 -3.57
N ILE A 46 -13.71 30.86 -3.55
CA ILE A 46 -12.75 30.86 -4.67
C ILE A 46 -11.64 29.81 -4.55
N GLY A 47 -11.57 29.11 -3.43
CA GLY A 47 -10.53 28.11 -3.18
C GLY A 47 -10.32 27.86 -1.69
N LYS A 48 -9.36 27.00 -1.41
CA LYS A 48 -8.95 26.62 -0.03
C LYS A 48 -7.44 26.70 0.12
N VAL A 49 -6.97 26.90 1.34
CA VAL A 49 -5.54 26.88 1.68
C VAL A 49 -5.28 25.71 2.61
N SER A 50 -4.44 24.79 2.17
CA SER A 50 -3.90 23.75 3.04
C SER A 50 -2.62 24.26 3.70
N THR A 51 -2.62 24.39 5.00
CA THR A 51 -1.46 24.83 5.80
C THR A 51 -0.55 23.67 6.20
N ASN A 52 -0.97 22.43 5.93
CA ASN A 52 -0.23 21.22 6.22
C ASN A 52 -0.06 20.39 4.94
N PHE A 53 1.14 19.84 4.74
CA PHE A 53 1.43 18.93 3.62
C PHE A 53 1.05 17.48 3.94
N ASP A 54 0.78 17.17 5.20
CA ASP A 54 0.28 15.86 5.60
C ASP A 54 -1.18 15.72 5.21
N TRP A 55 -1.51 14.57 4.61
CA TRP A 55 -2.87 14.19 4.30
C TRP A 55 -3.09 12.71 4.65
N TYR A 56 -4.33 12.29 4.72
CA TYR A 56 -4.67 10.97 5.18
C TYR A 56 -5.54 10.24 4.17
N LEU A 57 -5.23 8.98 3.96
CA LEU A 57 -6.04 8.02 3.24
C LEU A 57 -6.71 7.10 4.27
N LEU A 58 -8.02 6.97 4.17
CA LEU A 58 -8.85 6.22 5.10
C LEU A 58 -9.41 4.99 4.41
N CYS A 59 -9.31 3.83 5.01
CA CYS A 59 -9.97 2.64 4.50
C CYS A 59 -10.52 1.77 5.62
N SER A 60 -11.56 1.01 5.29
CA SER A 60 -12.14 -0.03 6.12
C SER A 60 -11.78 -1.36 5.47
N LEU A 61 -10.98 -2.19 6.16
CA LEU A 61 -10.49 -3.47 5.68
C LEU A 61 -11.07 -4.62 6.51
N ASP A 62 -11.14 -5.80 5.91
CA ASP A 62 -11.39 -7.04 6.66
C ASP A 62 -10.24 -7.28 7.63
N THR A 63 -10.55 -7.84 8.80
CA THR A 63 -9.56 -8.08 9.86
C THR A 63 -8.37 -8.90 9.35
N ASP A 64 -8.62 -9.91 8.53
CA ASP A 64 -7.56 -10.77 7.98
C ASP A 64 -6.57 -9.97 7.12
N LYS A 65 -7.08 -9.10 6.24
CA LYS A 65 -6.25 -8.22 5.41
C LYS A 65 -5.49 -7.18 6.25
N ALA A 66 -6.09 -6.72 7.34
CA ALA A 66 -5.48 -5.74 8.22
C ALA A 66 -4.45 -6.35 9.19
N LYS A 67 -4.39 -7.68 9.37
CA LYS A 67 -3.45 -8.33 10.33
C LYS A 67 -2.00 -8.02 10.06
N SER A 68 -1.60 -8.01 8.79
CA SER A 68 -0.22 -7.74 8.34
C SER A 68 0.20 -6.27 8.47
N LEU A 69 -0.75 -5.34 8.63
CA LEU A 69 -0.48 -3.92 8.79
C LEU A 69 -0.25 -3.55 10.25
N LYS A 70 0.90 -2.98 10.56
CA LYS A 70 1.22 -2.46 11.89
C LYS A 70 1.40 -0.95 11.82
N LYS A 71 1.08 -0.25 12.93
CA LYS A 71 1.35 1.18 13.05
C LYS A 71 2.84 1.46 12.84
N GLY A 72 3.15 2.40 11.96
CA GLY A 72 4.52 2.74 11.57
C GLY A 72 5.00 2.06 10.28
N ASP A 73 4.32 1.02 9.80
CA ASP A 73 4.68 0.38 8.54
C ASP A 73 4.55 1.36 7.37
N THR A 74 5.50 1.31 6.46
CA THR A 74 5.44 2.04 5.20
C THR A 74 4.97 1.11 4.10
N VAL A 75 3.95 1.54 3.37
CA VAL A 75 3.33 0.79 2.29
C VAL A 75 3.23 1.64 1.03
N THR A 76 3.13 1.00 -0.12
CA THR A 76 2.72 1.64 -1.36
C THR A 76 1.25 1.39 -1.59
N ILE A 77 0.49 2.45 -1.87
CA ILE A 77 -0.92 2.35 -2.26
C ILE A 77 -0.99 2.67 -3.73
N ASP A 78 -1.36 1.68 -4.53
CA ASP A 78 -1.57 1.82 -5.97
C ASP A 78 -3.00 2.26 -6.23
N LEU A 79 -3.16 3.30 -7.05
CA LEU A 79 -4.43 3.95 -7.40
C LEU A 79 -4.60 3.90 -8.93
N PRO A 80 -4.96 2.74 -9.49
CA PRO A 80 -4.87 2.49 -10.94
C PRO A 80 -5.76 3.41 -11.79
N TYR A 81 -6.84 3.92 -11.21
CA TYR A 81 -7.82 4.78 -11.90
C TYR A 81 -7.62 6.27 -11.62
N SER A 82 -6.67 6.63 -10.78
CA SER A 82 -6.38 8.01 -10.42
C SER A 82 -5.28 8.62 -11.30
N ALA A 83 -5.28 9.95 -11.40
CA ALA A 83 -4.17 10.70 -12.00
C ALA A 83 -2.85 10.50 -11.23
N VAL A 84 -2.94 10.22 -9.93
CA VAL A 84 -1.82 9.81 -9.07
C VAL A 84 -1.80 8.29 -9.01
N ARG A 85 -0.91 7.66 -9.78
CA ARG A 85 -0.87 6.20 -9.92
C ARG A 85 -0.54 5.47 -8.63
N SER A 86 0.35 6.02 -7.82
CA SER A 86 0.70 5.42 -6.53
C SER A 86 1.17 6.45 -5.52
N VAL A 87 0.98 6.16 -4.26
CA VAL A 87 1.44 6.97 -3.14
C VAL A 87 2.13 6.11 -2.10
N THR A 88 3.24 6.61 -1.57
CA THR A 88 3.88 6.02 -0.40
C THR A 88 3.22 6.58 0.86
N ALA A 89 2.78 5.71 1.73
CA ALA A 89 2.05 6.06 2.93
C ALA A 89 2.55 5.30 4.15
N THR A 90 2.41 5.89 5.32
CA THR A 90 2.74 5.25 6.60
C THR A 90 1.44 4.96 7.36
N VAL A 91 1.32 3.76 7.92
CA VAL A 91 0.19 3.40 8.78
C VAL A 91 0.23 4.28 10.05
N SER A 92 -0.66 5.25 10.12
CA SER A 92 -0.75 6.21 11.23
C SER A 92 -1.53 5.65 12.41
N SER A 93 -2.68 5.03 12.13
CA SER A 93 -3.50 4.38 13.15
C SER A 93 -4.28 3.21 12.57
N LYS A 94 -4.67 2.31 13.47
CA LYS A 94 -5.48 1.12 13.19
C LYS A 94 -6.45 0.93 14.34
N SER A 95 -7.75 0.80 14.05
CA SER A 95 -8.76 0.54 15.06
C SER A 95 -8.75 -0.93 15.52
N LYS A 96 -9.53 -1.23 16.54
CA LYS A 96 -9.96 -2.61 16.80
C LYS A 96 -10.99 -3.04 15.76
N ALA A 97 -11.16 -4.35 15.58
CA ALA A 97 -12.22 -4.88 14.74
C ALA A 97 -13.59 -4.49 15.30
N ASP A 98 -14.51 -4.15 14.42
CA ASP A 98 -15.91 -3.92 14.77
C ASP A 98 -16.72 -5.24 14.77
N LYS A 99 -18.05 -5.14 14.98
CA LYS A 99 -18.96 -6.30 14.98
C LYS A 99 -19.10 -6.99 13.62
N LYS A 100 -18.67 -6.32 12.54
CA LYS A 100 -18.68 -6.84 11.17
C LYS A 100 -17.31 -7.35 10.72
N ASP A 101 -16.39 -7.55 11.66
CA ASP A 101 -15.02 -7.96 11.42
C ASP A 101 -14.23 -7.01 10.50
N ARG A 102 -14.53 -5.69 10.63
CA ARG A 102 -13.87 -4.62 9.87
C ARG A 102 -12.94 -3.83 10.77
N VAL A 103 -11.86 -3.35 10.20
CA VAL A 103 -10.82 -2.55 10.85
C VAL A 103 -10.63 -1.25 10.07
N ALA A 104 -10.71 -0.11 10.74
CA ALA A 104 -10.34 1.16 10.16
C ALA A 104 -8.82 1.30 10.15
N VAL A 105 -8.25 1.59 8.99
CA VAL A 105 -6.83 1.86 8.83
C VAL A 105 -6.66 3.26 8.26
N VAL A 106 -5.80 4.04 8.90
CA VAL A 106 -5.49 5.41 8.52
C VAL A 106 -4.05 5.46 8.05
N PHE A 107 -3.85 5.83 6.80
CA PHE A 107 -2.55 6.04 6.21
C PHE A 107 -2.23 7.53 6.16
N LYS A 108 -1.03 7.87 6.59
CA LYS A 108 -0.48 9.23 6.51
C LYS A 108 0.45 9.34 5.32
N CYS A 109 0.23 10.38 4.51
CA CYS A 109 1.07 10.75 3.39
C CYS A 109 1.60 12.16 3.61
N ASN A 110 2.81 12.46 3.16
CA ASN A 110 3.50 13.72 3.39
C ASN A 110 3.85 14.49 2.11
N ARG A 111 3.31 14.04 0.95
CA ARG A 111 3.50 14.72 -0.32
C ARG A 111 2.17 15.28 -0.78
N MET A 112 2.16 16.58 -1.10
CA MET A 112 0.97 17.28 -1.59
C MET A 112 1.26 17.90 -2.94
N ASN A 113 0.32 17.77 -3.86
CA ASN A 113 0.26 18.49 -5.12
C ASN A 113 -1.20 18.69 -5.53
N ALA A 114 -1.46 19.41 -6.63
CA ALA A 114 -2.83 19.70 -7.08
C ALA A 114 -3.66 18.43 -7.33
N TYR A 115 -3.08 17.39 -7.91
CA TYR A 115 -3.78 16.13 -8.17
C TYR A 115 -4.15 15.39 -6.88
N ILE A 116 -3.23 15.35 -5.91
CA ILE A 116 -3.49 14.76 -4.59
C ILE A 116 -4.58 15.54 -3.87
N ALA A 117 -4.57 16.85 -3.96
CA ALA A 117 -5.58 17.70 -3.34
C ALA A 117 -7.01 17.49 -3.90
N SER A 118 -7.13 16.94 -5.11
CA SER A 118 -8.42 16.60 -5.74
C SER A 118 -8.86 15.15 -5.49
N LEU A 119 -8.02 14.30 -4.89
CA LEU A 119 -8.41 12.93 -4.52
C LEU A 119 -9.55 12.96 -3.50
N ARG A 120 -10.52 12.07 -3.68
CA ARG A 120 -11.66 11.91 -2.76
C ARG A 120 -11.90 10.44 -2.46
N LYS A 121 -12.67 9.77 -3.25
CA LYS A 121 -13.03 8.35 -3.13
C LYS A 121 -12.33 7.61 -4.25
N GLU A 122 -11.33 6.82 -3.92
CA GLU A 122 -10.51 6.11 -4.88
C GLU A 122 -10.54 4.61 -4.60
N GLU A 123 -10.54 3.83 -5.65
CA GLU A 123 -10.24 2.40 -5.57
C GLU A 123 -8.74 2.20 -5.65
N GLY A 124 -8.18 1.38 -4.76
CA GLY A 124 -6.74 1.16 -4.73
C GLY A 124 -6.35 -0.16 -4.12
N GLN A 125 -5.09 -0.52 -4.32
CA GLN A 125 -4.46 -1.72 -3.77
C GLN A 125 -3.34 -1.32 -2.81
N ILE A 126 -3.32 -1.94 -1.64
CA ILE A 126 -2.26 -1.75 -0.65
C ILE A 126 -1.19 -2.81 -0.91
N ILE A 127 -0.01 -2.37 -1.33
CA ILE A 127 1.15 -3.21 -1.60
C ILE A 127 2.00 -3.24 -0.33
N LEU A 128 2.01 -4.36 0.36
CA LEU A 128 2.75 -4.55 1.61
C LEU A 128 4.23 -4.83 1.34
N HIS A 129 4.50 -5.71 0.38
CA HIS A 129 5.83 -6.15 0.02
C HIS A 129 5.94 -6.33 -1.49
N THR A 130 7.09 -6.05 -2.02
CA THR A 130 7.46 -6.36 -3.42
C THR A 130 8.68 -7.26 -3.37
N TYR A 131 8.57 -8.41 -4.00
CA TYR A 131 9.69 -9.35 -4.14
C TYR A 131 10.19 -9.32 -5.57
N THR A 132 11.50 -9.17 -5.73
CA THR A 132 12.16 -9.18 -7.04
C THR A 132 13.08 -10.39 -7.13
N GLY A 133 13.04 -11.11 -8.25
CA GLY A 133 13.83 -12.30 -8.47
C GLY A 133 13.30 -13.15 -9.60
N LEU A 134 13.88 -14.33 -9.75
CA LEU A 134 13.44 -15.34 -10.71
C LEU A 134 12.19 -16.06 -10.17
N LYS A 135 11.12 -16.05 -10.96
CA LYS A 135 9.92 -16.84 -10.67
C LYS A 135 10.14 -18.28 -11.14
N ILE A 136 10.11 -19.22 -10.22
CA ILE A 136 10.40 -20.63 -10.45
C ILE A 136 9.20 -21.47 -10.03
N PRO A 137 8.63 -22.29 -10.93
CA PRO A 137 7.54 -23.22 -10.59
C PRO A 137 7.99 -24.21 -9.51
N THR A 138 7.10 -24.51 -8.55
CA THR A 138 7.40 -25.45 -7.45
C THR A 138 7.70 -26.86 -7.94
N ASP A 139 7.09 -27.29 -9.06
CA ASP A 139 7.32 -28.58 -9.68
C ASP A 139 8.73 -28.73 -10.31
N ALA A 140 9.43 -27.64 -10.57
CA ALA A 140 10.80 -27.65 -11.07
C ALA A 140 11.86 -27.80 -9.95
N ILE A 141 11.48 -27.62 -8.69
CA ILE A 141 12.40 -27.67 -7.57
C ILE A 141 12.85 -29.11 -7.29
N ARG A 142 14.15 -29.27 -7.04
CA ARG A 142 14.80 -30.55 -6.69
C ARG A 142 15.66 -30.35 -5.44
N THR A 143 15.76 -31.40 -4.66
CA THR A 143 16.62 -31.43 -3.48
C THR A 143 17.90 -32.20 -3.80
N ALA A 144 19.04 -31.55 -3.71
CA ALA A 144 20.34 -32.17 -3.87
C ALA A 144 20.84 -32.81 -2.57
N ALA A 145 22.01 -33.49 -2.64
CA ALA A 145 22.68 -34.04 -1.47
C ALA A 145 22.92 -32.94 -0.43
N GLY A 146 22.67 -33.24 0.83
CA GLY A 146 22.75 -32.26 1.94
C GLY A 146 21.52 -31.41 2.14
N GLY A 147 20.36 -31.73 1.50
CA GLY A 147 19.08 -31.03 1.71
C GLY A 147 18.98 -29.66 1.03
N LYS A 148 19.89 -29.32 0.13
CA LYS A 148 19.89 -28.06 -0.60
C LYS A 148 18.84 -28.08 -1.71
N GLU A 149 17.90 -27.14 -1.70
CA GLU A 149 16.91 -26.96 -2.76
C GLU A 149 17.49 -26.20 -3.93
N GLY A 150 17.14 -26.61 -5.13
CA GLY A 150 17.66 -26.03 -6.36
C GLY A 150 16.88 -26.45 -7.60
N VAL A 151 17.31 -25.99 -8.75
CA VAL A 151 16.80 -26.35 -10.07
C VAL A 151 17.94 -26.78 -10.98
N TYR A 152 17.63 -27.65 -11.95
CA TYR A 152 18.54 -27.94 -13.04
C TYR A 152 18.32 -26.95 -14.18
N VAL A 153 19.35 -26.24 -14.55
CA VAL A 153 19.37 -25.28 -15.67
C VAL A 153 20.19 -25.86 -16.81
N LEU A 154 19.68 -25.79 -18.03
CA LEU A 154 20.41 -26.19 -19.21
C LEU A 154 21.38 -25.07 -19.62
N GLU A 155 22.68 -25.33 -19.53
CA GLU A 155 23.72 -24.45 -20.06
C GLU A 155 24.33 -25.14 -21.30
N GLY A 156 23.84 -24.74 -22.49
CA GLY A 156 24.11 -25.50 -23.73
C GLY A 156 23.47 -26.88 -23.67
N ASN A 157 24.26 -27.96 -23.71
CA ASN A 157 23.80 -29.34 -23.61
C ASN A 157 24.04 -29.98 -22.23
N ILE A 158 24.44 -29.21 -21.25
CA ILE A 158 24.77 -29.70 -19.89
C ILE A 158 23.75 -29.17 -18.89
N ALA A 159 23.14 -30.10 -18.16
CA ALA A 159 22.28 -29.74 -17.02
C ALA A 159 23.14 -29.44 -15.79
N ARG A 160 23.02 -28.24 -15.25
CA ARG A 160 23.72 -27.82 -14.03
C ARG A 160 22.72 -27.55 -12.92
N PHE A 161 23.02 -28.05 -11.73
CA PHE A 161 22.26 -27.71 -10.52
C PHE A 161 22.59 -26.30 -10.08
N LYS A 162 21.57 -25.48 -9.88
CA LYS A 162 21.66 -24.13 -9.29
C LYS A 162 20.85 -24.10 -8.01
N GLN A 163 21.52 -23.79 -6.91
CA GLN A 163 20.87 -23.68 -5.61
C GLN A 163 19.93 -22.48 -5.60
N LEU A 164 18.74 -22.65 -5.04
CA LEU A 164 17.75 -21.59 -4.90
C LEU A 164 17.98 -20.78 -3.60
N ARG A 165 17.65 -19.51 -3.67
CA ARG A 165 17.64 -18.57 -2.54
C ARG A 165 16.28 -17.93 -2.48
N THR A 166 15.34 -18.70 -1.95
CA THR A 166 13.94 -18.33 -1.89
C THR A 166 13.74 -17.10 -1.01
N VAL A 167 13.09 -16.08 -1.56
CA VAL A 167 12.68 -14.86 -0.86
C VAL A 167 11.18 -14.77 -0.65
N TYR A 168 10.41 -15.54 -1.44
CA TYR A 168 8.98 -15.63 -1.34
C TYR A 168 8.49 -16.99 -1.87
N THR A 169 7.43 -17.52 -1.27
CA THR A 169 6.82 -18.81 -1.65
C THR A 169 5.32 -18.64 -1.77
N GLU A 170 4.76 -19.14 -2.87
CA GLU A 170 3.35 -19.37 -3.13
C GLU A 170 3.13 -20.86 -3.43
N ASP A 171 1.87 -21.24 -3.59
CA ASP A 171 1.51 -22.64 -3.84
C ASP A 171 2.13 -23.18 -5.14
N ASP A 172 2.11 -22.38 -6.21
CA ASP A 172 2.52 -22.79 -7.55
C ASP A 172 3.95 -22.38 -7.90
N TYR A 173 4.56 -21.43 -7.17
CA TYR A 173 5.87 -20.91 -7.49
C TYR A 173 6.60 -20.33 -6.29
N ILE A 174 7.89 -20.19 -6.45
CA ILE A 174 8.73 -19.40 -5.55
C ILE A 174 9.37 -18.22 -6.29
N ILE A 175 9.80 -17.21 -5.55
CA ILE A 175 10.72 -16.17 -6.04
C ILE A 175 12.09 -16.43 -5.41
N SER A 176 13.10 -16.60 -6.27
CA SER A 176 14.50 -16.77 -5.85
C SER A 176 15.32 -15.56 -6.26
N ARG A 177 16.31 -15.18 -5.46
CA ARG A 177 17.26 -14.12 -5.84
C ARG A 177 18.04 -14.51 -7.08
N GLU A 178 18.34 -13.53 -7.92
CA GLU A 178 19.18 -13.70 -9.11
C GLU A 178 20.66 -13.73 -8.77
N THR A 179 21.08 -12.96 -7.76
CA THR A 179 22.49 -12.79 -7.37
C THR A 179 22.72 -13.17 -5.92
N PRO A 180 23.91 -13.70 -5.57
CA PRO A 180 24.33 -13.90 -4.18
C PRO A 180 24.35 -12.57 -3.41
N GLN A 181 24.12 -12.60 -2.11
CA GLN A 181 24.45 -11.46 -1.25
C GLN A 181 25.95 -11.33 -1.07
N GLU A 182 26.43 -10.08 -0.82
CA GLU A 182 27.84 -9.85 -0.45
C GLU A 182 28.20 -10.74 0.76
N GLY A 183 29.27 -11.55 0.61
CA GLY A 183 29.71 -12.53 1.61
C GLY A 183 29.22 -13.97 1.41
N GLU A 184 28.35 -14.23 0.42
CA GLU A 184 27.95 -15.59 0.03
C GLU A 184 28.75 -16.01 -1.21
N THR A 185 29.59 -17.06 -1.07
CA THR A 185 30.27 -17.68 -2.21
C THR A 185 29.26 -18.33 -3.12
N GLY A 186 29.16 -17.82 -4.38
CA GLY A 186 28.37 -18.45 -5.42
C GLY A 186 29.07 -19.73 -5.88
N GLU A 187 28.64 -20.88 -5.40
CA GLU A 187 28.89 -22.20 -6.02
C GLU A 187 27.61 -22.68 -6.73
#